data_e692e3ad878927c4331bb00616fd40e6
#
_entry.id   e692e3ad878927c4331bb00616fd40e6
#
_cell.length_a   1.000
_cell.length_b   1.000
_cell.length_c   1.000
_cell.angle_alpha   90.00
_cell.angle_beta   90.00
_cell.angle_gamma   90.00
#
_symmetry.space_group_name_H-M   'P 1'
#
loop_
_entity.id
_entity.type
_entity.pdbx_description
1 polymer ?
#
loop_
_entity_poly.entity_id
_entity_poly.type
_entity_poly.pdbx_seq_one_letter_code
_entity_poly.pdbx_strand_id
1 'polypeptide(L)'
;MSKILISGYYGFANAGDEAMLTAIIESLRQVEENVELTVLSGNPEDTAAKHQVRSVYRFNPWAVIQAMYASELILSGGGSLLQDVTSKRSLLYYLSIIGLGKFFGKKVMLFAQGIGPIRAKWARKLTSFVCNKADLITVRDRESASELKEMGVAAAKITVTADSVLSLKPVTGEGGRTLLQKAGV
;
A
#
# COMPACT_ATOMS: atom_id res chain seq x y z
N MET A 1 -18.18 9.95 7.15
CA MET A 1 -17.63 9.61 5.80
C MET A 1 -16.14 9.79 5.88
N SER A 2 -15.42 8.69 6.01
CA SER A 2 -13.96 8.72 6.21
C SER A 2 -13.25 9.02 4.91
N LYS A 3 -12.15 9.77 4.98
CA LYS A 3 -11.32 10.13 3.83
C LYS A 3 -9.97 9.43 3.94
N ILE A 4 -9.68 8.51 3.03
CA ILE A 4 -8.49 7.67 3.07
C ILE A 4 -7.61 7.92 1.84
N LEU A 5 -6.32 8.19 2.09
CA LEU A 5 -5.29 8.25 1.05
C LEU A 5 -4.56 6.91 1.02
N ILE A 6 -4.55 6.27 -0.15
CA ILE A 6 -3.88 4.97 -0.36
C ILE A 6 -2.59 5.21 -1.14
N SER A 7 -1.47 4.72 -0.62
CA SER A 7 -0.15 4.76 -1.23
C SER A 7 0.39 3.36 -1.44
N GLY A 8 0.80 3.07 -2.67
CA GLY A 8 1.38 1.79 -3.08
C GLY A 8 2.07 1.88 -4.45
N TYR A 9 2.37 0.76 -5.07
CA TYR A 9 2.98 0.73 -6.41
C TYR A 9 1.89 0.57 -7.49
N TYR A 10 1.00 1.57 -7.60
CA TYR A 10 -0.18 1.55 -8.44
C TYR A 10 -0.03 2.41 -9.71
N GLY A 11 -0.72 2.02 -10.78
CA GLY A 11 -0.67 2.70 -12.07
C GLY A 11 0.58 2.45 -12.89
N PHE A 12 1.23 1.28 -12.68
CA PHE A 12 2.42 0.85 -13.43
C PHE A 12 2.18 -0.46 -14.21
N ALA A 13 0.93 -0.81 -14.43
CA ALA A 13 0.53 -2.03 -15.13
C ALA A 13 1.08 -3.34 -14.51
N ASN A 14 1.35 -3.35 -13.20
CA ASN A 14 1.70 -4.55 -12.47
C ASN A 14 0.44 -5.24 -11.97
N ALA A 15 0.10 -6.39 -12.55
CA ALA A 15 -1.15 -7.09 -12.26
C ALA A 15 -1.29 -7.46 -10.76
N GLY A 16 -0.19 -7.80 -10.08
CA GLY A 16 -0.21 -8.13 -8.65
C GLY A 16 -0.54 -6.92 -7.78
N ASP A 17 0.10 -5.78 -8.04
CA ASP A 17 -0.16 -4.55 -7.28
C ASP A 17 -1.56 -3.99 -7.56
N GLU A 18 -2.05 -4.09 -8.80
CA GLU A 18 -3.42 -3.69 -9.16
C GLU A 18 -4.46 -4.62 -8.48
N ALA A 19 -4.21 -5.91 -8.40
CA ALA A 19 -5.07 -6.85 -7.67
C ALA A 19 -5.10 -6.52 -6.16
N MET A 20 -3.95 -6.20 -5.56
CA MET A 20 -3.89 -5.76 -4.17
C MET A 20 -4.66 -4.45 -3.95
N LEU A 21 -4.57 -3.49 -4.88
CA LEU A 21 -5.35 -2.25 -4.80
C LEU A 21 -6.86 -2.54 -4.84
N THR A 22 -7.29 -3.41 -5.74
CA THR A 22 -8.69 -3.86 -5.81
C THR A 22 -9.14 -4.44 -4.48
N ALA A 23 -8.37 -5.38 -3.92
CA ALA A 23 -8.67 -6.02 -2.64
C ALA A 23 -8.78 -5.02 -1.48
N ILE A 24 -7.89 -4.04 -1.42
CA ILE A 24 -7.90 -2.98 -0.40
C ILE A 24 -9.17 -2.12 -0.55
N ILE A 25 -9.48 -1.68 -1.76
CA ILE A 25 -10.66 -0.84 -2.04
C ILE A 25 -11.95 -1.58 -1.68
N GLU A 26 -12.09 -2.84 -2.11
CA GLU A 26 -13.26 -3.67 -1.78
C GLU A 26 -13.39 -3.87 -0.27
N SER A 27 -12.30 -4.18 0.42
CA SER A 27 -12.30 -4.36 1.88
C SER A 27 -12.71 -3.07 2.62
N LEU A 28 -12.21 -1.92 2.19
CA LEU A 28 -12.57 -0.63 2.80
C LEU A 28 -14.05 -0.29 2.56
N ARG A 29 -14.58 -0.52 1.36
CA ARG A 29 -16.00 -0.31 1.03
C ARG A 29 -16.93 -1.26 1.77
N GLN A 30 -16.47 -2.48 2.10
CA GLN A 30 -17.24 -3.40 2.95
C GLN A 30 -17.36 -2.90 4.40
N VAL A 31 -16.35 -2.18 4.90
CA VAL A 31 -16.36 -1.62 6.26
C VAL A 31 -17.14 -0.32 6.31
N GLU A 32 -17.01 0.55 5.31
CA GLU A 32 -17.73 1.82 5.19
C GLU A 32 -18.11 2.07 3.74
N GLU A 33 -19.39 1.87 3.40
CA GLU A 33 -19.91 1.96 2.02
C GLU A 33 -19.60 3.31 1.34
N ASN A 34 -19.70 4.40 2.10
CA ASN A 34 -19.52 5.76 1.61
C ASN A 34 -18.08 6.32 1.87
N VAL A 35 -17.06 5.47 1.96
CA VAL A 35 -15.68 5.92 2.16
C VAL A 35 -15.15 6.68 0.94
N GLU A 36 -14.56 7.87 1.15
CA GLU A 36 -13.86 8.62 0.11
C GLU A 36 -12.42 8.12 -0.03
N LEU A 37 -12.11 7.49 -1.15
CA LEU A 37 -10.79 6.96 -1.44
C LEU A 37 -10.04 7.83 -2.43
N THR A 38 -8.78 8.16 -2.11
CA THR A 38 -7.84 8.80 -3.02
C THR A 38 -6.61 7.90 -3.14
N VAL A 39 -6.19 7.59 -4.36
CA VAL A 39 -5.04 6.71 -4.64
C VAL A 39 -3.88 7.50 -5.23
N LEU A 40 -2.68 7.35 -4.69
CA LEU A 40 -1.44 7.83 -5.31
C LEU A 40 -1.02 6.86 -6.42
N SER A 41 -1.04 7.32 -7.66
CA SER A 41 -0.82 6.47 -8.83
C SER A 41 0.23 7.03 -9.80
N GLY A 42 0.90 6.14 -10.52
CA GLY A 42 1.72 6.48 -11.68
C GLY A 42 0.90 6.87 -12.91
N ASN A 43 -0.34 6.37 -13.01
CA ASN A 43 -1.31 6.70 -14.07
C ASN A 43 -2.67 6.97 -13.43
N PRO A 44 -2.94 8.22 -12.98
CA PRO A 44 -4.16 8.56 -12.26
C PRO A 44 -5.45 8.33 -13.05
N GLU A 45 -5.45 8.58 -14.34
CA GLU A 45 -6.64 8.44 -15.20
C GLU A 45 -7.08 6.98 -15.27
N ASP A 46 -6.15 6.08 -15.55
CA ASP A 46 -6.42 4.64 -15.61
C ASP A 46 -6.87 4.09 -14.23
N THR A 47 -6.16 4.48 -13.16
CA THR A 47 -6.52 4.07 -11.80
C THR A 47 -7.91 4.56 -11.41
N ALA A 48 -8.25 5.82 -11.70
CA ALA A 48 -9.56 6.39 -11.41
C ALA A 48 -10.68 5.67 -12.18
N ALA A 49 -10.46 5.40 -13.46
CA ALA A 49 -11.43 4.72 -14.31
C ALA A 49 -11.66 3.26 -13.87
N LYS A 50 -10.59 2.52 -13.56
CA LYS A 50 -10.68 1.10 -13.18
C LYS A 50 -11.32 0.88 -11.81
N HIS A 51 -10.98 1.70 -10.83
CA HIS A 51 -11.36 1.47 -9.44
C HIS A 51 -12.48 2.38 -8.93
N GLN A 52 -12.93 3.35 -9.77
CA GLN A 52 -13.95 4.34 -9.41
C GLN A 52 -13.58 5.10 -8.11
N VAL A 53 -12.35 5.61 -8.08
CA VAL A 53 -11.78 6.37 -6.95
C VAL A 53 -11.18 7.68 -7.46
N ARG A 54 -10.94 8.61 -6.55
CA ARG A 54 -10.07 9.75 -6.88
C ARG A 54 -8.63 9.24 -7.01
N SER A 55 -7.90 9.79 -7.95
CA SER A 55 -6.49 9.44 -8.11
C SER A 55 -5.63 10.66 -8.34
N VAL A 56 -4.40 10.63 -7.84
CA VAL A 56 -3.44 11.74 -7.86
C VAL A 56 -2.09 11.23 -8.35
N TYR A 57 -1.44 12.02 -9.20
CA TYR A 57 -0.12 11.66 -9.71
C TYR A 57 0.92 11.68 -8.58
N ARG A 58 1.47 10.51 -8.30
CA ARG A 58 2.36 10.25 -7.16
C ARG A 58 3.65 11.06 -7.14
N PHE A 59 4.10 11.56 -8.30
CA PHE A 59 5.31 12.37 -8.43
C PHE A 59 5.02 13.88 -8.49
N ASN A 60 3.78 14.32 -8.27
CA ASN A 60 3.44 15.72 -8.07
C ASN A 60 3.39 16.03 -6.57
N PRO A 61 4.43 16.67 -5.99
CA PRO A 61 4.51 16.88 -4.54
C PRO A 61 3.35 17.70 -3.98
N TRP A 62 2.91 18.72 -4.70
CA TRP A 62 1.80 19.58 -4.26
C TRP A 62 0.49 18.84 -4.21
N ALA A 63 0.19 18.05 -5.25
CA ALA A 63 -1.03 17.25 -5.30
C ALA A 63 -1.02 16.17 -4.21
N VAL A 64 0.13 15.55 -3.94
CA VAL A 64 0.31 14.58 -2.83
C VAL A 64 0.06 15.25 -1.48
N ILE A 65 0.66 16.43 -1.22
CA ILE A 65 0.45 17.17 0.02
C ILE A 65 -1.01 17.56 0.19
N GLN A 66 -1.67 18.07 -0.85
CA GLN A 66 -3.10 18.40 -0.80
C GLN A 66 -3.96 17.17 -0.50
N ALA A 67 -3.67 16.02 -1.12
CA ALA A 67 -4.37 14.77 -0.85
C ALA A 67 -4.15 14.29 0.59
N MET A 68 -2.93 14.45 1.15
CA MET A 68 -2.65 14.16 2.55
C MET A 68 -3.46 15.05 3.49
N TYR A 69 -3.51 16.35 3.24
CA TYR A 69 -4.30 17.27 4.08
C TYR A 69 -5.79 16.96 4.03
N ALA A 70 -6.32 16.58 2.87
CA ALA A 70 -7.72 16.25 2.69
C ALA A 70 -8.13 14.92 3.33
N SER A 71 -7.17 14.04 3.67
CA SER A 71 -7.44 12.71 4.24
C SER A 71 -7.34 12.70 5.77
N GLU A 72 -7.99 11.73 6.40
CA GLU A 72 -7.94 11.45 7.84
C GLU A 72 -6.97 10.30 8.13
N LEU A 73 -6.94 9.31 7.22
CA LEU A 73 -6.07 8.15 7.28
C LEU A 73 -5.20 8.07 6.02
N ILE A 74 -3.91 7.81 6.21
CA ILE A 74 -2.99 7.42 5.15
C ILE A 74 -2.72 5.93 5.31
N LEU A 75 -3.08 5.18 4.27
CA LEU A 75 -2.90 3.76 4.20
C LEU A 75 -1.74 3.45 3.25
N SER A 76 -0.63 2.96 3.80
CA SER A 76 0.48 2.42 3.02
C SER A 76 0.21 0.95 2.81
N GLY A 77 -0.20 0.56 1.59
CA GLY A 77 -0.75 -0.76 1.39
C GLY A 77 -0.26 -1.51 0.18
N GLY A 78 -0.27 -2.82 0.33
CA GLY A 78 0.01 -3.78 -0.71
C GLY A 78 1.49 -3.96 -1.06
N GLY A 79 1.86 -5.16 -1.41
CA GLY A 79 3.19 -5.49 -1.92
C GLY A 79 4.35 -5.37 -0.93
N SER A 80 5.56 -5.54 -1.44
CA SER A 80 6.80 -5.37 -0.67
C SER A 80 7.39 -3.99 -0.92
N LEU A 81 6.76 -2.95 -0.37
CA LEU A 81 7.13 -1.56 -0.62
C LEU A 81 8.39 -1.15 0.15
N LEU A 82 8.56 -1.67 1.38
CA LEU A 82 9.67 -1.36 2.26
C LEU A 82 10.79 -2.39 2.08
N GLN A 83 11.58 -2.19 1.03
CA GLN A 83 12.76 -3.00 0.70
C GLN A 83 13.80 -2.14 -0.05
N ASP A 84 15.09 -2.48 0.03
CA ASP A 84 16.17 -1.70 -0.62
C ASP A 84 16.88 -2.46 -1.75
N VAL A 85 16.40 -3.65 -2.09
CA VAL A 85 16.99 -4.51 -3.13
C VAL A 85 16.73 -3.96 -4.53
N THR A 86 15.48 -3.54 -4.79
CA THR A 86 15.11 -2.98 -6.10
C THR A 86 15.58 -1.53 -6.23
N SER A 87 15.29 -0.70 -5.24
CA SER A 87 15.66 0.72 -5.28
C SER A 87 15.61 1.39 -3.90
N LYS A 88 16.73 1.97 -3.50
CA LYS A 88 16.79 2.82 -2.29
C LYS A 88 15.89 4.04 -2.41
N ARG A 89 15.72 4.60 -3.62
CA ARG A 89 14.82 5.74 -3.87
C ARG A 89 13.36 5.37 -3.63
N SER A 90 12.96 4.16 -4.03
CA SER A 90 11.61 3.65 -3.78
C SER A 90 11.33 3.52 -2.28
N LEU A 91 12.26 2.94 -1.53
CA LEU A 91 12.15 2.86 -0.07
C LEU A 91 12.00 4.25 0.57
N LEU A 92 12.85 5.21 0.19
CA LEU A 92 12.78 6.58 0.70
C LEU A 92 11.45 7.25 0.37
N TYR A 93 10.91 7.03 -0.83
CA TYR A 93 9.60 7.55 -1.22
C TYR A 93 8.50 7.04 -0.28
N TYR A 94 8.39 5.74 -0.05
CA TYR A 94 7.34 5.20 0.83
C TYR A 94 7.53 5.63 2.29
N LEU A 95 8.76 5.65 2.78
CA LEU A 95 9.04 6.17 4.12
C LEU A 95 8.69 7.66 4.24
N SER A 96 8.90 8.46 3.18
CA SER A 96 8.51 9.87 3.18
C SER A 96 6.99 10.06 3.25
N ILE A 97 6.21 9.25 2.55
CA ILE A 97 4.74 9.29 2.64
C ILE A 97 4.27 9.02 4.07
N ILE A 98 4.80 7.97 4.71
CA ILE A 98 4.49 7.63 6.11
C ILE A 98 4.91 8.77 7.05
N GLY A 99 6.15 9.25 6.90
CA GLY A 99 6.72 10.30 7.75
C GLY A 99 5.99 11.62 7.63
N LEU A 100 5.68 12.07 6.41
CA LEU A 100 4.90 13.29 6.15
C LEU A 100 3.48 13.17 6.68
N GLY A 101 2.84 12.02 6.51
CA GLY A 101 1.53 11.77 7.08
C GLY A 101 1.52 11.99 8.60
N LYS A 102 2.51 11.45 9.30
CA LYS A 102 2.64 11.68 10.75
C LYS A 102 3.01 13.12 11.10
N PHE A 103 3.85 13.77 10.30
CA PHE A 103 4.19 15.18 10.47
C PHE A 103 2.95 16.08 10.35
N PHE A 104 2.03 15.78 9.44
CA PHE A 104 0.75 16.48 9.29
C PHE A 104 -0.34 16.03 10.28
N GLY A 105 0.02 15.24 11.29
CA GLY A 105 -0.91 14.78 12.34
C GLY A 105 -1.95 13.76 11.86
N LYS A 106 -1.74 13.14 10.69
CA LYS A 106 -2.67 12.14 10.15
C LYS A 106 -2.49 10.79 10.84
N LYS A 107 -3.58 9.99 10.84
CA LYS A 107 -3.45 8.56 11.15
C LYS A 107 -2.73 7.87 10.01
N VAL A 108 -1.81 6.95 10.34
CA VAL A 108 -1.04 6.20 9.35
C VAL A 108 -1.08 4.72 9.68
N MET A 109 -1.49 3.93 8.70
CA MET A 109 -1.53 2.47 8.79
C MET A 109 -0.69 1.84 7.68
N LEU A 110 0.19 0.91 8.03
CA LEU A 110 0.77 -0.04 7.09
C LEU A 110 -0.19 -1.24 6.98
N PHE A 111 -0.64 -1.54 5.78
CA PHE A 111 -1.70 -2.52 5.58
C PHE A 111 -1.19 -3.74 4.80
N ALA A 112 -1.19 -4.90 5.45
CA ALA A 112 -0.82 -6.20 4.87
C ALA A 112 0.50 -6.17 4.07
N GLN A 113 1.51 -5.43 4.56
CA GLN A 113 2.76 -5.24 3.83
C GLN A 113 3.72 -6.42 3.96
N GLY A 114 4.38 -6.76 2.85
CA GLY A 114 5.65 -7.47 2.87
C GLY A 114 6.80 -6.52 3.21
N ILE A 115 7.68 -6.93 4.09
CA ILE A 115 8.82 -6.12 4.55
C ILE A 115 10.13 -6.79 4.18
N GLY A 116 11.03 -5.99 3.62
CA GLY A 116 12.39 -6.40 3.35
C GLY A 116 12.60 -7.23 2.06
N PRO A 117 13.83 -7.69 1.87
CA PRO A 117 14.99 -7.42 2.74
C PRO A 117 15.46 -5.97 2.66
N ILE A 118 15.87 -5.41 3.81
CA ILE A 118 16.53 -4.11 3.93
C ILE A 118 17.95 -4.34 4.42
N ARG A 119 18.94 -4.16 3.53
CA ARG A 119 20.35 -4.52 3.78
C ARG A 119 21.17 -3.37 4.35
N ALA A 120 20.88 -2.13 3.90
CA ALA A 120 21.66 -0.97 4.31
C ALA A 120 21.36 -0.58 5.77
N LYS A 121 22.39 -0.46 6.61
CA LYS A 121 22.26 -0.13 8.05
C LYS A 121 21.50 1.19 8.28
N TRP A 122 21.75 2.21 7.47
CA TRP A 122 21.04 3.48 7.56
C TRP A 122 19.55 3.34 7.20
N ALA A 123 19.23 2.50 6.20
CA ALA A 123 17.86 2.25 5.76
C ALA A 123 17.08 1.51 6.85
N ARG A 124 17.67 0.51 7.50
CA ARG A 124 17.08 -0.20 8.66
C ARG A 124 16.76 0.78 9.79
N LYS A 125 17.68 1.67 10.15
CA LYS A 125 17.44 2.68 11.19
C LYS A 125 16.32 3.65 10.81
N LEU A 126 16.32 4.14 9.57
CA LEU A 126 15.28 5.06 9.09
C LEU A 126 13.91 4.37 9.05
N THR A 127 13.84 3.14 8.53
CA THR A 127 12.60 2.34 8.51
C THR A 127 12.07 2.13 9.92
N SER A 128 12.92 1.72 10.85
CA SER A 128 12.54 1.56 12.26
C SER A 128 11.99 2.87 12.85
N PHE A 129 12.68 3.98 12.65
CA PHE A 129 12.26 5.28 13.17
C PHE A 129 10.88 5.69 12.61
N VAL A 130 10.67 5.54 11.30
CA VAL A 130 9.43 5.94 10.64
C VAL A 130 8.28 4.98 11.01
N CYS A 131 8.50 3.67 10.97
CA CYS A 131 7.48 2.67 11.31
C CYS A 131 7.02 2.78 12.77
N ASN A 132 7.92 3.10 13.70
CA ASN A 132 7.54 3.33 15.10
C ASN A 132 6.59 4.53 15.29
N LYS A 133 6.50 5.45 14.31
CA LYS A 133 5.55 6.57 14.33
C LYS A 133 4.18 6.20 13.76
N ALA A 134 4.07 5.13 13.00
CA ALA A 134 2.78 4.65 12.47
C ALA A 134 1.83 4.27 13.62
N ASP A 135 0.54 4.44 13.39
CA ASP A 135 -0.49 4.12 14.39
C ASP A 135 -0.77 2.61 14.44
N LEU A 136 -0.75 1.94 13.28
CA LEU A 136 -0.97 0.50 13.16
C LEU A 136 -0.11 -0.08 12.03
N ILE A 137 0.41 -1.26 12.25
CA ILE A 137 1.19 -2.01 11.26
C ILE A 137 0.61 -3.42 11.15
N THR A 138 0.06 -3.74 9.99
CA THR A 138 -0.24 -5.12 9.63
C THR A 138 0.74 -5.59 8.56
N VAL A 139 1.23 -6.81 8.69
CA VAL A 139 2.14 -7.45 7.75
C VAL A 139 1.53 -8.77 7.26
N ARG A 140 1.84 -9.15 6.03
CA ARG A 140 1.23 -10.32 5.39
C ARG A 140 1.79 -11.66 5.87
N ASP A 141 2.97 -11.67 6.49
CA ASP A 141 3.68 -12.88 6.89
C ASP A 141 4.53 -12.68 8.15
N ARG A 142 4.97 -13.79 8.75
CA ARG A 142 5.79 -13.81 9.96
C ARG A 142 7.21 -13.30 9.72
N GLU A 143 7.75 -13.49 8.52
CA GLU A 143 9.09 -13.03 8.12
C GLU A 143 9.14 -11.51 8.12
N SER A 144 8.15 -10.86 7.54
CA SER A 144 7.98 -9.39 7.60
C SER A 144 7.87 -8.86 9.03
N ALA A 145 7.16 -9.59 9.91
CA ALA A 145 7.07 -9.20 11.32
C ALA A 145 8.43 -9.35 12.04
N SER A 146 9.18 -10.43 11.76
CA SER A 146 10.53 -10.64 12.30
C SER A 146 11.48 -9.54 11.87
N GLU A 147 11.50 -9.23 10.57
CA GLU A 147 12.34 -8.18 9.99
C GLU A 147 12.10 -6.80 10.64
N LEU A 148 10.82 -6.43 10.87
CA LEU A 148 10.50 -5.20 11.58
C LEU A 148 10.98 -5.19 13.04
N LYS A 149 10.81 -6.31 13.76
CA LYS A 149 11.26 -6.45 15.15
C LYS A 149 12.78 -6.38 15.25
N GLU A 150 13.50 -7.04 14.35
CA GLU A 150 14.96 -6.99 14.27
C GLU A 150 15.49 -5.58 13.98
N MET A 151 14.72 -4.77 13.25
CA MET A 151 15.03 -3.36 13.04
C MET A 151 14.71 -2.48 14.26
N GLY A 152 14.04 -3.00 15.28
CA GLY A 152 13.67 -2.27 16.50
C GLY A 152 12.30 -1.58 16.42
N VAL A 153 11.38 -2.08 15.58
CA VAL A 153 9.98 -1.65 15.61
C VAL A 153 9.27 -2.34 16.77
N ALA A 154 8.47 -1.57 17.53
CA ALA A 154 7.80 -2.07 18.73
C ALA A 154 6.81 -3.21 18.36
N ALA A 155 6.99 -4.38 18.99
CA ALA A 155 6.21 -5.58 18.69
C ALA A 155 4.69 -5.37 18.90
N ALA A 156 4.30 -4.54 19.87
CA ALA A 156 2.90 -4.24 20.17
C ALA A 156 2.16 -3.51 19.01
N LYS A 157 2.90 -2.93 18.06
CA LYS A 157 2.34 -2.27 16.88
C LYS A 157 2.16 -3.20 15.69
N ILE A 158 2.75 -4.40 15.72
CA ILE A 158 2.83 -5.32 14.59
C ILE A 158 1.82 -6.43 14.75
N THR A 159 0.92 -6.55 13.78
CA THR A 159 -0.03 -7.66 13.69
C THR A 159 0.23 -8.43 12.39
N VAL A 160 0.39 -9.74 12.49
CA VAL A 160 0.49 -10.61 11.31
C VAL A 160 -0.92 -10.91 10.82
N THR A 161 -1.14 -10.65 9.55
CA THR A 161 -2.40 -10.92 8.85
C THR A 161 -2.14 -11.84 7.65
N ALA A 162 -2.86 -11.65 6.56
CA ALA A 162 -2.61 -12.29 5.27
C ALA A 162 -2.41 -11.23 4.19
N ASP A 163 -1.94 -11.64 3.01
CA ASP A 163 -1.90 -10.75 1.85
C ASP A 163 -3.32 -10.34 1.47
N SER A 164 -3.53 -9.06 1.19
CA SER A 164 -4.85 -8.50 0.87
C SER A 164 -5.50 -9.18 -0.35
N VAL A 165 -4.70 -9.65 -1.30
CA VAL A 165 -5.20 -10.33 -2.51
C VAL A 165 -6.03 -11.57 -2.19
N LEU A 166 -5.82 -12.21 -1.04
CA LEU A 166 -6.59 -13.39 -0.63
C LEU A 166 -8.05 -13.09 -0.31
N SER A 167 -8.43 -11.82 -0.15
CA SER A 167 -9.83 -11.42 0.02
C SER A 167 -10.61 -11.34 -1.30
N LEU A 168 -9.93 -11.35 -2.45
CA LEU A 168 -10.57 -11.29 -3.75
C LEU A 168 -11.34 -12.59 -4.04
N LYS A 169 -12.54 -12.45 -4.57
CA LYS A 169 -13.31 -13.59 -5.04
C LYS A 169 -12.64 -14.20 -6.29
N PRO A 170 -12.51 -15.54 -6.35
CA PRO A 170 -11.96 -16.18 -7.53
C PRO A 170 -12.80 -15.82 -8.77
N VAL A 171 -12.12 -15.45 -9.86
CA VAL A 171 -12.80 -15.30 -11.16
C VAL A 171 -13.27 -16.68 -11.61
N THR A 172 -14.53 -16.81 -12.00
CA THR A 172 -15.05 -18.06 -12.56
C THR A 172 -14.22 -18.46 -13.78
N GLY A 173 -13.86 -19.74 -13.89
CA GLY A 173 -12.90 -20.24 -14.89
C GLY A 173 -13.27 -20.05 -16.37
N GLU A 174 -14.45 -19.52 -16.68
CA GLU A 174 -14.90 -19.24 -18.07
C GLU A 174 -14.09 -18.13 -18.74
N GLY A 175 -13.75 -17.04 -18.01
CA GLY A 175 -12.91 -15.97 -18.55
C GLY A 175 -11.48 -16.44 -18.85
N GLY A 176 -10.91 -17.26 -17.99
CA GLY A 176 -9.61 -17.87 -18.18
C GLY A 176 -9.58 -18.84 -19.37
N ARG A 177 -10.59 -19.70 -19.51
CA ARG A 177 -10.73 -20.63 -20.65
C ARG A 177 -10.84 -19.88 -21.98
N THR A 178 -11.62 -18.80 -22.02
CA THR A 178 -11.77 -17.98 -23.23
C THR A 178 -10.44 -17.32 -23.63
N LEU A 179 -9.64 -16.86 -22.68
CA LEU A 179 -8.31 -16.31 -22.93
C LEU A 179 -7.32 -17.38 -23.45
N LEU A 180 -7.30 -18.56 -22.84
CA LEU A 180 -6.47 -19.68 -23.28
C LEU A 180 -6.86 -20.14 -24.69
N GLN A 181 -8.15 -20.30 -24.97
CA GLN A 181 -8.63 -20.63 -26.33
C GLN A 181 -8.24 -19.59 -27.37
N LYS A 182 -8.32 -18.29 -27.05
CA LYS A 182 -7.84 -17.20 -27.94
C LYS A 182 -6.33 -17.21 -28.14
N ALA A 183 -5.58 -17.69 -27.16
CA ALA A 183 -4.12 -17.84 -27.23
C ALA A 183 -3.70 -19.15 -27.91
N GLY A 184 -4.62 -20.03 -28.32
CA GLY A 184 -4.31 -21.30 -28.98
C GLY A 184 -3.85 -22.41 -28.04
N VAL A 185 -4.19 -22.32 -26.74
CA VAL A 185 -3.86 -23.30 -25.69
C VAL A 185 -5.11 -24.03 -25.22
#